data_e95aee06ed861c19a6d75acf32bea32e
#
_entry.id   e95aee06ed861c19a6d75acf32bea32e
#
_cell.length_a   1.000
_cell.length_b   1.000
_cell.length_c   1.000
_cell.angle_alpha   90.00
_cell.angle_beta   90.00
_cell.angle_gamma   90.00
#
_symmetry.space_group_name_H-M   'P 1'
#
loop_
_entity.id
_entity.type
_entity.pdbx_description
1 polymer ?
#
loop_
_entity_poly.entity_id
_entity_poly.type
_entity_poly.pdbx_seq_one_letter_code
_entity_poly.pdbx_strand_id
1 'polypeptide(L)'
;MLEQLKKYFDHFHEAVYIVDTHRKILYYNPVAEKISGFTKDEMVGTHCWDNKLNHIDEKGKKLCLDGCPLQQSIRENIITDNFVYLQHKKGHRKLVHVRAIPLEIDGKIIGAIEVFTDETTKSMLLEEEKLSSILTYIDPLTGLLNRMFMQVKLNKLLADKKLQEWGLCFIDLDNFKRTNDIYGHVIGDKLLESVAHTILDNLYENDLAFRYGGDELIVMFHHVTKKELMEKAALMQVLIQATRLRDIEDDKLTETSIGVTLLRHNADLLKAIEVADQAMYIAKKSGKNKIQFLDMDEY
;
A
#
# COMPACT_ATOMS: atom_id res chain seq x y z
N MET A 1 12.58 -46.77 8.13
CA MET A 1 12.82 -45.35 8.45
C MET A 1 12.07 -44.41 7.49
N LEU A 2 12.31 -44.48 6.17
CA LEU A 2 11.63 -43.58 5.21
C LEU A 2 10.10 -43.71 5.24
N GLU A 3 9.56 -44.93 5.30
CA GLU A 3 8.12 -45.19 5.40
C GLU A 3 7.48 -44.69 6.70
N GLN A 4 8.23 -44.58 7.79
CA GLN A 4 7.75 -43.99 9.04
C GLN A 4 7.71 -42.45 8.92
N LEU A 5 8.72 -41.82 8.30
CA LEU A 5 8.79 -40.39 8.08
C LEU A 5 7.65 -39.90 7.17
N LYS A 6 7.27 -40.68 6.15
CA LYS A 6 6.16 -40.34 5.24
C LYS A 6 4.86 -40.09 6.00
N LYS A 7 4.53 -40.89 7.00
CA LYS A 7 3.31 -40.71 7.80
C LYS A 7 3.28 -39.39 8.58
N TYR A 8 4.43 -38.86 9.00
CA TYR A 8 4.50 -37.60 9.68
C TYR A 8 4.32 -36.44 8.69
N PHE A 9 4.91 -36.53 7.48
CA PHE A 9 4.81 -35.49 6.47
C PHE A 9 3.39 -35.33 5.87
N ASP A 10 2.54 -36.38 5.95
CA ASP A 10 1.13 -36.26 5.55
C ASP A 10 0.33 -35.28 6.43
N HIS A 11 0.83 -34.98 7.65
CA HIS A 11 0.20 -34.04 8.60
C HIS A 11 0.87 -32.67 8.63
N PHE A 12 1.87 -32.42 7.80
CA PHE A 12 2.52 -31.10 7.71
C PHE A 12 1.60 -30.10 7.03
N HIS A 13 1.71 -28.82 7.45
CA HIS A 13 1.04 -27.70 6.80
C HIS A 13 1.80 -27.18 5.58
N GLU A 14 3.01 -27.65 5.36
CA GLU A 14 3.88 -27.30 4.24
C GLU A 14 3.86 -28.41 3.21
N ALA A 15 4.04 -28.02 1.95
CA ALA A 15 4.22 -29.01 0.88
C ALA A 15 5.57 -29.69 1.02
N VAL A 16 5.59 -31.01 0.92
CA VAL A 16 6.80 -31.83 1.05
C VAL A 16 6.85 -32.88 -0.05
N TYR A 17 7.98 -32.97 -0.73
CA TYR A 17 8.31 -34.15 -1.50
C TYR A 17 9.74 -34.61 -1.27
N ILE A 18 10.00 -35.90 -1.49
CA ILE A 18 11.29 -36.54 -1.28
C ILE A 18 11.76 -37.11 -2.61
N VAL A 19 13.02 -36.92 -2.92
CA VAL A 19 13.67 -37.48 -4.11
C VAL A 19 14.88 -38.33 -3.74
N ASP A 20 15.24 -39.26 -4.63
CA ASP A 20 16.53 -39.98 -4.57
C ASP A 20 17.67 -39.09 -5.14
N THR A 21 18.90 -39.62 -5.18
CA THR A 21 20.07 -38.92 -5.72
C THR A 21 19.96 -38.57 -7.22
N HIS A 22 19.08 -39.27 -7.94
CA HIS A 22 18.74 -38.99 -9.35
C HIS A 22 17.53 -38.07 -9.51
N ARG A 23 17.06 -37.49 -8.41
CA ARG A 23 15.90 -36.60 -8.34
C ARG A 23 14.58 -37.25 -8.78
N LYS A 24 14.49 -38.61 -8.67
CA LYS A 24 13.23 -39.33 -8.84
C LYS A 24 12.39 -39.14 -7.58
N ILE A 25 11.13 -38.75 -7.75
CA ILE A 25 10.20 -38.47 -6.66
C ILE A 25 9.76 -39.80 -6.01
N LEU A 26 10.08 -39.92 -4.72
CA LEU A 26 9.77 -41.09 -3.91
C LEU A 26 8.55 -40.89 -3.00
N TYR A 27 8.22 -39.64 -2.73
CA TYR A 27 7.11 -39.26 -1.86
C TYR A 27 6.61 -37.87 -2.22
N TYR A 28 5.31 -37.65 -2.06
CA TYR A 28 4.61 -36.38 -2.34
C TYR A 28 3.43 -36.25 -1.38
N ASN A 29 3.37 -35.21 -0.54
CA ASN A 29 2.34 -35.09 0.47
C ASN A 29 1.06 -34.39 -0.05
N PRO A 30 -0.08 -34.47 0.68
CA PRO A 30 -1.34 -33.85 0.26
C PRO A 30 -1.28 -32.32 0.07
N VAL A 31 -0.42 -31.63 0.82
CA VAL A 31 -0.25 -30.16 0.66
C VAL A 31 0.47 -29.85 -0.63
N ALA A 32 1.46 -30.64 -1.03
CA ALA A 32 2.12 -30.51 -2.32
C ALA A 32 1.15 -30.71 -3.50
N GLU A 33 0.20 -31.68 -3.39
CA GLU A 33 -0.88 -31.86 -4.35
C GLU A 33 -1.75 -30.59 -4.46
N LYS A 34 -2.13 -30.02 -3.33
CA LYS A 34 -2.97 -28.82 -3.28
C LYS A 34 -2.29 -27.60 -3.92
N ILE A 35 -1.00 -27.38 -3.64
CA ILE A 35 -0.26 -26.21 -4.15
C ILE A 35 0.05 -26.35 -5.64
N SER A 36 0.47 -27.55 -6.09
CA SER A 36 0.90 -27.77 -7.47
C SER A 36 -0.24 -28.14 -8.43
N GLY A 37 -1.33 -28.71 -7.86
CA GLY A 37 -2.45 -29.29 -8.63
C GLY A 37 -2.19 -30.69 -9.18
N PHE A 38 -0.98 -31.24 -9.05
CA PHE A 38 -0.64 -32.59 -9.45
C PHE A 38 -0.89 -33.56 -8.30
N THR A 39 -1.46 -34.74 -8.58
CA THR A 39 -1.67 -35.77 -7.56
C THR A 39 -0.40 -36.53 -7.27
N LYS A 40 -0.35 -37.18 -6.11
CA LYS A 40 0.73 -38.09 -5.71
C LYS A 40 0.99 -39.16 -6.77
N ASP A 41 -0.06 -39.75 -7.32
CA ASP A 41 0.04 -40.83 -8.34
C ASP A 41 0.64 -40.33 -9.65
N GLU A 42 0.45 -39.03 -9.97
CA GLU A 42 1.05 -38.40 -11.14
C GLU A 42 2.53 -38.05 -10.94
N MET A 43 2.95 -37.84 -9.67
CA MET A 43 4.28 -37.32 -9.34
C MET A 43 5.24 -38.42 -8.89
N VAL A 44 4.83 -39.33 -8.03
CA VAL A 44 5.70 -40.40 -7.51
C VAL A 44 6.18 -41.32 -8.64
N GLY A 45 7.47 -41.55 -8.67
CA GLY A 45 8.12 -42.36 -9.72
C GLY A 45 8.59 -41.55 -10.96
N THR A 46 8.18 -40.29 -11.12
CA THR A 46 8.71 -39.38 -12.15
C THR A 46 9.92 -38.60 -11.62
N HIS A 47 10.67 -37.94 -12.49
CA HIS A 47 11.75 -37.05 -12.07
C HIS A 47 11.24 -35.62 -11.92
N CYS A 48 11.81 -34.87 -11.00
CA CYS A 48 11.38 -33.48 -10.76
C CYS A 48 11.62 -32.59 -11.99
N TRP A 49 12.50 -32.97 -12.91
CA TRP A 49 12.74 -32.24 -14.17
C TRP A 49 11.83 -32.66 -15.35
N ASP A 50 10.93 -33.62 -15.17
CA ASP A 50 10.03 -34.10 -16.24
C ASP A 50 8.97 -33.05 -16.68
N ASN A 51 9.31 -31.76 -16.54
CA ASN A 51 8.53 -30.57 -16.89
C ASN A 51 7.17 -30.42 -16.20
N LYS A 52 6.92 -31.13 -15.10
CA LYS A 52 5.67 -30.94 -14.34
C LYS A 52 5.73 -29.72 -13.46
N LEU A 53 6.62 -29.65 -12.48
CA LEU A 53 6.80 -28.48 -11.60
C LEU A 53 7.56 -27.35 -12.29
N ASN A 54 8.52 -27.67 -13.16
CA ASN A 54 9.25 -26.78 -14.07
C ASN A 54 9.56 -25.41 -13.45
N HIS A 55 10.37 -25.45 -12.39
CA HIS A 55 10.76 -24.24 -11.65
C HIS A 55 11.53 -23.26 -12.54
N ILE A 56 11.18 -21.98 -12.46
CA ILE A 56 11.91 -20.89 -13.08
C ILE A 56 12.24 -19.81 -12.06
N ASP A 57 13.29 -19.03 -12.32
CA ASP A 57 13.58 -17.81 -11.56
C ASP A 57 12.78 -16.60 -12.09
N GLU A 58 13.00 -15.44 -11.49
CA GLU A 58 12.38 -14.16 -11.87
C GLU A 58 12.70 -13.71 -13.32
N LYS A 59 13.78 -14.26 -13.91
CA LYS A 59 14.21 -13.98 -15.30
C LYS A 59 13.68 -15.01 -16.29
N GLY A 60 12.87 -15.98 -15.83
CA GLY A 60 12.33 -17.05 -16.65
C GLY A 60 13.32 -18.19 -16.97
N LYS A 61 14.50 -18.21 -16.31
CA LYS A 61 15.48 -19.29 -16.48
C LYS A 61 14.93 -20.58 -15.88
N LYS A 62 14.98 -21.67 -16.65
CA LYS A 62 14.54 -23.01 -16.20
C LYS A 62 15.56 -23.61 -15.24
N LEU A 63 15.26 -23.54 -13.95
CA LEU A 63 16.16 -24.01 -12.88
C LEU A 63 16.30 -25.52 -12.88
N CYS A 64 15.30 -26.27 -13.29
CA CYS A 64 15.40 -27.73 -13.38
C CYS A 64 16.49 -28.25 -14.31
N LEU A 65 16.92 -27.44 -15.28
CA LEU A 65 17.99 -27.77 -16.22
C LEU A 65 19.35 -27.24 -15.77
N ASP A 66 19.37 -26.03 -15.21
CA ASP A 66 20.58 -25.37 -14.77
C ASP A 66 20.33 -24.47 -13.55
N GLY A 67 21.02 -24.72 -12.45
CA GLY A 67 20.88 -23.99 -11.19
C GLY A 67 19.76 -24.52 -10.28
N CYS A 68 19.41 -25.82 -10.36
CA CYS A 68 18.40 -26.44 -9.52
C CYS A 68 18.81 -26.46 -8.04
N PRO A 69 18.08 -25.79 -7.11
CA PRO A 69 18.39 -25.80 -5.69
C PRO A 69 18.44 -27.22 -5.10
N LEU A 70 17.51 -28.08 -5.51
CA LEU A 70 17.45 -29.47 -5.08
C LEU A 70 18.68 -30.26 -5.52
N GLN A 71 19.14 -30.07 -6.77
CA GLN A 71 20.36 -30.73 -7.26
C GLN A 71 21.60 -30.22 -6.53
N GLN A 72 21.65 -28.93 -6.26
CA GLN A 72 22.75 -28.34 -5.50
C GLN A 72 22.81 -28.90 -4.09
N SER A 73 21.67 -29.02 -3.41
CA SER A 73 21.56 -29.62 -2.08
C SER A 73 22.13 -31.04 -2.03
N ILE A 74 21.75 -31.89 -3.02
CA ILE A 74 22.23 -33.27 -3.11
C ILE A 74 23.74 -33.33 -3.37
N ARG A 75 24.26 -32.49 -4.28
CA ARG A 75 25.65 -32.55 -4.73
C ARG A 75 26.62 -31.98 -3.70
N GLU A 76 26.25 -30.89 -3.04
CA GLU A 76 27.12 -30.12 -2.17
C GLU A 76 26.87 -30.41 -0.68
N ASN A 77 25.87 -31.23 -0.36
CA ASN A 77 25.44 -31.53 1.00
C ASN A 77 25.11 -30.28 1.81
N ILE A 78 24.40 -29.34 1.21
CA ILE A 78 24.00 -28.08 1.83
C ILE A 78 22.49 -27.91 1.79
N ILE A 79 21.95 -27.18 2.75
CA ILE A 79 20.57 -26.70 2.68
C ILE A 79 20.52 -25.51 1.72
N THR A 80 19.61 -25.55 0.75
CA THR A 80 19.33 -24.40 -0.12
C THR A 80 17.99 -23.79 0.23
N ASP A 81 17.87 -22.47 0.04
CA ASP A 81 16.69 -21.69 0.42
C ASP A 81 16.46 -20.62 -0.65
N ASN A 82 15.35 -20.70 -1.41
CA ASN A 82 15.16 -19.90 -2.60
C ASN A 82 13.68 -19.59 -2.87
N PHE A 83 13.41 -18.47 -3.53
CA PHE A 83 12.12 -18.17 -4.13
C PHE A 83 12.15 -18.59 -5.60
N VAL A 84 11.15 -19.35 -6.04
CA VAL A 84 11.04 -19.81 -7.42
C VAL A 84 9.59 -19.79 -7.89
N TYR A 85 9.37 -19.79 -9.20
CA TYR A 85 8.04 -19.91 -9.78
C TYR A 85 7.79 -21.35 -10.23
N LEU A 86 6.91 -22.04 -9.51
CA LEU A 86 6.42 -23.37 -9.81
C LEU A 86 5.36 -23.32 -10.92
N GLN A 87 5.37 -24.28 -11.85
CA GLN A 87 4.28 -24.45 -12.81
C GLN A 87 3.16 -25.29 -12.18
N HIS A 88 1.99 -24.68 -12.01
CA HIS A 88 0.79 -25.39 -11.59
C HIS A 88 0.23 -26.25 -12.74
N LYS A 89 -0.43 -27.37 -12.43
CA LYS A 89 -1.06 -28.28 -13.43
C LYS A 89 -1.97 -27.56 -14.44
N LYS A 90 -2.64 -26.48 -14.02
CA LYS A 90 -3.48 -25.63 -14.89
C LYS A 90 -2.69 -24.64 -15.77
N GLY A 91 -1.35 -24.69 -15.75
CA GLY A 91 -0.47 -23.91 -16.62
C GLY A 91 0.03 -22.58 -16.07
N HIS A 92 -0.61 -22.02 -15.04
CA HIS A 92 -0.16 -20.76 -14.45
C HIS A 92 1.05 -20.95 -13.54
N ARG A 93 1.79 -19.86 -13.28
CA ARG A 93 2.96 -19.83 -12.38
C ARG A 93 2.54 -19.42 -10.97
N LYS A 94 3.11 -20.10 -9.98
CA LYS A 94 2.96 -19.79 -8.57
C LYS A 94 4.30 -19.46 -7.96
N LEU A 95 4.39 -18.35 -7.24
CA LEU A 95 5.55 -18.05 -6.42
C LEU A 95 5.55 -18.98 -5.20
N VAL A 96 6.61 -19.73 -5.07
CA VAL A 96 6.82 -20.63 -3.91
C VAL A 96 8.19 -20.37 -3.30
N HIS A 97 8.23 -20.44 -1.97
CA HIS A 97 9.47 -20.48 -1.22
C HIS A 97 9.87 -21.94 -1.07
N VAL A 98 11.02 -22.32 -1.62
CA VAL A 98 11.51 -23.70 -1.61
C VAL A 98 12.76 -23.82 -0.76
N ARG A 99 12.78 -24.84 0.08
CA ARG A 99 13.93 -25.23 0.87
C ARG A 99 14.27 -26.68 0.56
N ALA A 100 15.46 -26.95 0.02
CA ALA A 100 15.92 -28.30 -0.22
C ALA A 100 16.95 -28.70 0.87
N ILE A 101 16.71 -29.85 1.50
CA ILE A 101 17.47 -30.39 2.62
C ILE A 101 18.04 -31.74 2.19
N PRO A 102 19.38 -31.95 2.21
CA PRO A 102 19.98 -33.20 1.83
C PRO A 102 19.56 -34.30 2.82
N LEU A 103 19.21 -35.47 2.29
CA LEU A 103 18.85 -36.63 3.07
C LEU A 103 20.06 -37.56 3.18
N GLU A 104 20.65 -37.58 4.36
CA GLU A 104 21.86 -38.38 4.65
C GLU A 104 21.50 -39.54 5.57
N ILE A 105 22.01 -40.75 5.25
CA ILE A 105 21.95 -41.95 6.07
C ILE A 105 23.33 -42.60 6.09
N ASP A 106 23.82 -42.88 7.28
CA ASP A 106 25.14 -43.51 7.50
C ASP A 106 26.29 -42.82 6.76
N GLY A 107 26.28 -41.46 6.75
CA GLY A 107 27.30 -40.64 6.09
C GLY A 107 27.21 -40.63 4.57
N LYS A 108 26.13 -41.15 3.98
CA LYS A 108 25.90 -41.09 2.53
C LYS A 108 24.63 -40.33 2.20
N ILE A 109 24.75 -39.42 1.22
CA ILE A 109 23.58 -38.75 0.67
C ILE A 109 22.78 -39.73 -0.16
N ILE A 110 21.53 -39.95 0.23
CA ILE A 110 20.58 -40.87 -0.44
C ILE A 110 19.52 -40.13 -1.23
N GLY A 111 19.48 -38.81 -1.14
CA GLY A 111 18.51 -37.95 -1.82
C GLY A 111 18.36 -36.57 -1.17
N ALA A 112 17.23 -35.98 -1.32
CA ALA A 112 16.86 -34.72 -0.61
C ALA A 112 15.37 -34.65 -0.34
N ILE A 113 15.02 -33.84 0.67
CA ILE A 113 13.66 -33.42 0.97
C ILE A 113 13.50 -31.99 0.47
N GLU A 114 12.51 -31.71 -0.34
CA GLU A 114 12.11 -30.35 -0.67
C GLU A 114 10.83 -30.02 0.07
N VAL A 115 10.91 -28.93 0.84
CA VAL A 115 9.77 -28.30 1.51
C VAL A 115 9.45 -27.01 0.77
N PHE A 116 8.19 -26.77 0.46
CA PHE A 116 7.80 -25.52 -0.18
C PHE A 116 6.46 -24.99 0.32
N THR A 117 6.36 -23.67 0.33
CA THR A 117 5.15 -22.91 0.72
C THR A 117 4.68 -22.04 -0.43
N ASP A 118 3.35 -21.90 -0.56
CA ASP A 118 2.74 -21.00 -1.54
C ASP A 118 2.83 -19.56 -1.02
N GLU A 119 3.69 -18.76 -1.62
CA GLU A 119 3.84 -17.35 -1.27
C GLU A 119 2.89 -16.45 -2.09
N THR A 120 2.21 -16.99 -3.09
CA THR A 120 1.24 -16.24 -3.90
C THR A 120 0.09 -15.71 -3.04
N THR A 121 -0.49 -16.57 -2.21
CA THR A 121 -1.59 -16.21 -1.30
C THR A 121 -1.13 -15.25 -0.22
N LYS A 122 0.06 -15.46 0.33
CA LYS A 122 0.64 -14.59 1.35
C LYS A 122 0.98 -13.20 0.79
N SER A 123 1.52 -13.12 -0.41
CA SER A 123 1.75 -11.86 -1.13
C SER A 123 0.43 -11.14 -1.40
N MET A 124 -0.61 -11.84 -1.88
CA MET A 124 -1.94 -11.27 -2.11
C MET A 124 -2.60 -10.78 -0.81
N LEU A 125 -2.52 -11.55 0.28
CA LEU A 125 -3.04 -11.14 1.59
C LEU A 125 -2.31 -9.92 2.14
N LEU A 126 -0.99 -9.83 1.97
CA LEU A 126 -0.21 -8.66 2.37
C LEU A 126 -0.52 -7.43 1.49
N GLU A 127 -0.83 -7.61 0.21
CA GLU A 127 -1.29 -6.55 -0.68
C GLU A 127 -2.73 -6.14 -0.35
N GLU A 128 -3.63 -7.08 -0.07
CA GLU A 128 -4.99 -6.79 0.39
C GLU A 128 -5.00 -6.11 1.76
N GLU A 129 -4.16 -6.52 2.70
CA GLU A 129 -3.99 -5.83 3.99
C GLU A 129 -3.41 -4.42 3.80
N LYS A 130 -2.44 -4.22 2.91
CA LYS A 130 -1.91 -2.89 2.57
C LYS A 130 -2.96 -2.04 1.87
N LEU A 131 -3.69 -2.58 0.89
CA LEU A 131 -4.79 -1.90 0.20
C LEU A 131 -5.93 -1.60 1.18
N SER A 132 -6.33 -2.54 2.01
CA SER A 132 -7.35 -2.33 3.04
C SER A 132 -6.92 -1.28 4.06
N SER A 133 -5.65 -1.28 4.48
CA SER A 133 -5.11 -0.25 5.38
C SER A 133 -5.04 1.12 4.70
N ILE A 134 -4.70 1.18 3.42
CA ILE A 134 -4.68 2.42 2.64
C ILE A 134 -6.12 2.93 2.44
N LEU A 135 -7.07 2.06 2.09
CA LEU A 135 -8.49 2.42 1.92
C LEU A 135 -9.11 2.92 3.23
N THR A 136 -8.65 2.42 4.39
CA THR A 136 -9.06 2.93 5.70
C THR A 136 -8.64 4.38 5.94
N TYR A 137 -7.61 4.87 5.23
CA TYR A 137 -7.05 6.22 5.37
C TYR A 137 -7.52 7.20 4.30
N ILE A 138 -8.31 6.78 3.33
CA ILE A 138 -8.86 7.62 2.27
C ILE A 138 -10.33 7.93 2.58
N ASP A 139 -10.73 9.17 2.38
CA ASP A 139 -12.14 9.55 2.43
C ASP A 139 -12.85 9.05 1.15
N PRO A 140 -13.90 8.24 1.26
CA PRO A 140 -14.52 7.58 0.11
C PRO A 140 -15.26 8.54 -0.83
N LEU A 141 -15.64 9.73 -0.37
CA LEU A 141 -16.30 10.73 -1.20
C LEU A 141 -15.29 11.54 -2.01
N THR A 142 -14.25 12.03 -1.36
CA THR A 142 -13.34 13.01 -1.93
C THR A 142 -12.05 12.42 -2.51
N GLY A 143 -11.70 11.19 -2.15
CA GLY A 143 -10.41 10.58 -2.49
C GLY A 143 -9.21 11.17 -1.74
N LEU A 144 -9.43 12.19 -0.90
CA LEU A 144 -8.40 12.77 -0.04
C LEU A 144 -8.05 11.83 1.12
N LEU A 145 -6.90 12.05 1.73
CA LEU A 145 -6.58 11.40 3.00
C LEU A 145 -7.58 11.83 4.07
N ASN A 146 -8.01 10.92 4.92
CA ASN A 146 -8.94 11.25 6.00
C ASN A 146 -8.23 11.74 7.26
N ARG A 147 -9.00 12.27 8.21
CA ARG A 147 -8.51 12.79 9.49
C ARG A 147 -7.69 11.76 10.28
N MET A 148 -8.03 10.47 10.19
CA MET A 148 -7.32 9.41 10.92
C MET A 148 -5.90 9.22 10.37
N PHE A 149 -5.73 9.22 9.04
CA PHE A 149 -4.39 9.15 8.43
C PHE A 149 -3.54 10.36 8.81
N MET A 150 -4.13 11.55 8.83
CA MET A 150 -3.45 12.77 9.27
C MET A 150 -2.86 12.59 10.67
N GLN A 151 -3.64 12.09 11.63
CA GLN A 151 -3.19 11.85 12.99
C GLN A 151 -2.04 10.82 13.05
N VAL A 152 -2.15 9.70 12.31
CA VAL A 152 -1.16 8.62 12.31
C VAL A 152 0.13 9.02 11.58
N LYS A 153 0.02 9.60 10.39
CA LYS A 153 1.17 9.99 9.56
C LYS A 153 1.95 11.14 10.18
N LEU A 154 1.24 12.10 10.74
CA LEU A 154 1.86 13.29 11.31
C LEU A 154 2.56 13.01 12.64
N ASN A 155 2.06 12.09 13.45
CA ASN A 155 2.80 11.60 14.61
C ASN A 155 4.16 10.98 14.21
N LYS A 156 4.22 10.31 13.05
CA LYS A 156 5.49 9.76 12.52
C LYS A 156 6.42 10.84 11.98
N LEU A 157 5.88 11.85 11.28
CA LEU A 157 6.65 13.01 10.80
C LEU A 157 7.17 13.85 11.96
N LEU A 158 6.38 14.01 13.04
CA LEU A 158 6.80 14.65 14.29
C LEU A 158 7.98 13.91 14.94
N ALA A 159 7.90 12.58 15.02
CA ALA A 159 8.97 11.75 15.57
C ALA A 159 10.28 11.87 14.75
N ASP A 160 10.17 12.04 13.44
CA ASP A 160 11.32 12.16 12.52
C ASP A 160 11.91 13.58 12.44
N LYS A 161 11.41 14.55 13.21
CA LYS A 161 11.85 15.97 13.24
C LYS A 161 11.83 16.66 11.86
N LYS A 162 10.96 16.23 10.95
CA LYS A 162 10.88 16.74 9.57
C LYS A 162 9.84 17.83 9.34
N LEU A 163 9.16 18.30 10.40
CA LEU A 163 8.05 19.27 10.26
C LEU A 163 8.47 20.72 10.01
N GLN A 164 9.76 21.06 10.14
CA GLN A 164 10.24 22.44 10.00
C GLN A 164 10.04 23.08 8.62
N GLU A 165 9.69 22.26 7.64
CA GLU A 165 9.66 22.67 6.23
C GLU A 165 8.25 22.59 5.64
N TRP A 166 7.22 22.60 6.49
CA TRP A 166 5.84 22.45 6.06
C TRP A 166 5.03 23.72 6.24
N GLY A 167 4.21 24.03 5.25
CA GLY A 167 3.12 24.99 5.36
C GLY A 167 1.78 24.31 5.43
N LEU A 168 0.83 24.84 6.19
CA LEU A 168 -0.51 24.30 6.36
C LEU A 168 -1.55 25.32 5.91
N CYS A 169 -2.47 24.88 5.05
CA CYS A 169 -3.68 25.59 4.66
C CYS A 169 -4.90 24.88 5.21
N PHE A 170 -5.70 25.54 6.00
CA PHE A 170 -7.03 25.09 6.41
C PHE A 170 -8.06 25.76 5.53
N ILE A 171 -8.81 24.99 4.76
CA ILE A 171 -9.72 25.44 3.70
C ILE A 171 -11.15 25.07 4.08
N ASP A 172 -12.07 26.00 3.94
CA ASP A 172 -13.49 25.77 4.14
C ASP A 172 -14.30 26.38 3.00
N LEU A 173 -15.26 25.64 2.47
CA LEU A 173 -16.17 26.09 1.42
C LEU A 173 -17.21 27.07 1.99
N ASP A 174 -17.12 28.31 1.58
CA ASP A 174 -18.04 29.34 2.08
C ASP A 174 -19.49 29.04 1.70
N ASN A 175 -20.36 29.06 2.71
CA ASN A 175 -21.81 28.80 2.55
C ASN A 175 -22.17 27.40 2.04
N PHE A 176 -21.33 26.38 2.21
CA PHE A 176 -21.59 25.01 1.76
C PHE A 176 -22.94 24.45 2.28
N LYS A 177 -23.29 24.76 3.54
CA LYS A 177 -24.61 24.38 4.07
C LYS A 177 -25.76 24.96 3.23
N ARG A 178 -25.66 26.23 2.80
CA ARG A 178 -26.67 26.85 1.92
C ARG A 178 -26.73 26.16 0.57
N THR A 179 -25.59 25.72 0.03
CA THR A 179 -25.55 24.90 -1.19
C THR A 179 -26.35 23.63 -1.02
N ASN A 180 -26.16 22.91 0.09
CA ASN A 180 -26.93 21.72 0.42
C ASN A 180 -28.43 22.00 0.58
N ASP A 181 -28.77 23.12 1.24
CA ASP A 181 -30.16 23.50 1.49
C ASP A 181 -30.92 23.87 0.17
N ILE A 182 -30.21 24.45 -0.81
CA ILE A 182 -30.80 24.86 -2.09
C ILE A 182 -30.81 23.74 -3.12
N TYR A 183 -29.69 23.02 -3.27
CA TYR A 183 -29.46 22.06 -4.37
C TYR A 183 -29.50 20.59 -3.92
N GLY A 184 -29.62 20.35 -2.62
CA GLY A 184 -29.60 19.02 -2.03
C GLY A 184 -28.19 18.46 -1.80
N HIS A 185 -28.09 17.45 -0.89
CA HIS A 185 -26.82 16.83 -0.50
C HIS A 185 -26.06 16.18 -1.67
N VAL A 186 -26.78 15.62 -2.65
CA VAL A 186 -26.14 14.99 -3.82
C VAL A 186 -25.31 16.00 -4.62
N ILE A 187 -25.78 17.23 -4.73
CA ILE A 187 -25.04 18.31 -5.40
C ILE A 187 -23.89 18.81 -4.53
N GLY A 188 -24.11 18.91 -3.21
CA GLY A 188 -23.03 19.24 -2.28
C GLY A 188 -21.89 18.21 -2.31
N ASP A 189 -22.21 16.92 -2.36
CA ASP A 189 -21.22 15.85 -2.48
C ASP A 189 -20.43 15.95 -3.79
N LYS A 190 -21.11 16.20 -4.94
CA LYS A 190 -20.43 16.43 -6.22
C LYS A 190 -19.53 17.67 -6.20
N LEU A 191 -19.93 18.71 -5.49
CA LEU A 191 -19.13 19.90 -5.31
C LEU A 191 -17.84 19.60 -4.52
N LEU A 192 -17.97 18.92 -3.39
CA LEU A 192 -16.83 18.46 -2.58
C LEU A 192 -15.88 17.56 -3.37
N GLU A 193 -16.42 16.60 -4.11
CA GLU A 193 -15.66 15.72 -4.99
C GLU A 193 -14.87 16.51 -6.04
N SER A 194 -15.53 17.48 -6.72
CA SER A 194 -14.89 18.30 -7.76
C SER A 194 -13.81 19.22 -7.19
N VAL A 195 -14.04 19.80 -6.00
CA VAL A 195 -13.03 20.61 -5.30
C VAL A 195 -11.85 19.75 -4.86
N ALA A 196 -12.11 18.58 -4.30
CA ALA A 196 -11.06 17.66 -3.87
C ALA A 196 -10.19 17.19 -5.04
N HIS A 197 -10.78 16.86 -6.19
CA HIS A 197 -10.03 16.53 -7.41
C HIS A 197 -9.20 17.73 -7.89
N THR A 198 -9.75 18.94 -7.85
CA THR A 198 -8.99 20.17 -8.18
C THR A 198 -7.77 20.31 -7.28
N ILE A 199 -7.91 20.01 -5.98
CA ILE A 199 -6.77 20.02 -5.05
C ILE A 199 -5.76 18.94 -5.44
N LEU A 200 -6.20 17.67 -5.56
CA LEU A 200 -5.32 16.52 -5.85
C LEU A 200 -4.51 16.69 -7.13
N ASP A 201 -5.14 17.17 -8.20
CA ASP A 201 -4.51 17.35 -9.51
C ASP A 201 -3.46 18.48 -9.51
N ASN A 202 -3.43 19.31 -8.46
CA ASN A 202 -2.52 20.45 -8.34
C ASN A 202 -1.55 20.35 -7.16
N LEU A 203 -1.43 19.15 -6.53
CA LEU A 203 -0.40 18.84 -5.55
C LEU A 203 0.89 18.36 -6.21
N TYR A 204 2.03 18.70 -5.61
CA TYR A 204 3.32 18.12 -5.94
C TYR A 204 3.57 16.82 -5.16
N GLU A 205 4.56 16.02 -5.57
CA GLU A 205 4.83 14.65 -5.10
C GLU A 205 4.87 14.49 -3.56
N ASN A 206 5.31 15.51 -2.82
CA ASN A 206 5.42 15.44 -1.37
C ASN A 206 4.34 16.24 -0.62
N ASP A 207 3.46 16.95 -1.35
CA ASP A 207 2.36 17.67 -0.73
C ASP A 207 1.26 16.69 -0.30
N LEU A 208 0.49 17.05 0.73
CA LEU A 208 -0.56 16.20 1.29
C LEU A 208 -1.88 16.95 1.37
N ALA A 209 -2.98 16.27 1.08
CA ALA A 209 -4.32 16.83 1.26
C ALA A 209 -5.23 15.88 2.04
N PHE A 210 -6.06 16.47 2.90
CA PHE A 210 -6.91 15.75 3.84
C PHE A 210 -8.32 16.32 3.85
N ARG A 211 -9.31 15.45 4.01
CA ARG A 211 -10.63 15.86 4.47
C ARG A 211 -10.64 15.82 5.99
N TYR A 212 -10.72 16.99 6.63
CA TYR A 212 -10.70 17.12 8.08
C TYR A 212 -12.08 16.86 8.70
N GLY A 213 -13.14 17.36 8.04
CA GLY A 213 -14.54 17.15 8.44
C GLY A 213 -15.46 17.73 7.37
N GLY A 214 -16.71 17.40 7.29
CA GLY A 214 -17.73 18.02 6.42
C GLY A 214 -17.20 18.63 5.12
N ASP A 215 -17.14 19.95 5.07
CA ASP A 215 -16.59 20.81 4.02
C ASP A 215 -15.21 21.39 4.36
N GLU A 216 -14.58 20.92 5.42
CA GLU A 216 -13.25 21.35 5.88
C GLU A 216 -12.16 20.47 5.30
N LEU A 217 -11.22 21.10 4.60
CA LEU A 217 -10.10 20.47 3.93
C LEU A 217 -8.77 21.03 4.47
N ILE A 218 -7.76 20.21 4.55
CA ILE A 218 -6.40 20.64 4.91
C ILE A 218 -5.45 20.27 3.78
N VAL A 219 -4.63 21.23 3.35
CA VAL A 219 -3.52 21.02 2.42
C VAL A 219 -2.22 21.34 3.13
N MET A 220 -1.26 20.43 3.06
CA MET A 220 0.07 20.63 3.60
C MET A 220 1.08 20.65 2.47
N PHE A 221 1.79 21.77 2.33
CA PHE A 221 2.82 21.98 1.33
C PHE A 221 4.19 21.73 1.93
N HIS A 222 4.98 20.86 1.29
CA HIS A 222 6.31 20.52 1.72
C HIS A 222 7.35 21.55 1.24
N HIS A 223 8.31 21.86 2.12
CA HIS A 223 9.48 22.68 1.82
C HIS A 223 9.15 24.07 1.26
N VAL A 224 8.37 24.84 2.00
CA VAL A 224 7.90 26.18 1.58
C VAL A 224 8.29 27.28 2.56
N THR A 225 8.63 28.44 2.01
CA THR A 225 8.71 29.71 2.74
C THR A 225 7.32 30.32 2.94
N LYS A 226 7.17 31.31 3.82
CA LYS A 226 5.91 32.04 3.99
C LYS A 226 5.40 32.64 2.67
N LYS A 227 6.29 33.18 1.85
CA LYS A 227 5.92 33.77 0.56
C LYS A 227 5.38 32.72 -0.40
N GLU A 228 6.10 31.63 -0.57
CA GLU A 228 5.68 30.52 -1.45
C GLU A 228 4.38 29.87 -0.97
N LEU A 229 4.21 29.72 0.36
CA LEU A 229 2.98 29.18 0.93
C LEU A 229 1.77 30.09 0.63
N MET A 230 1.92 31.40 0.73
CA MET A 230 0.87 32.36 0.40
C MET A 230 0.55 32.34 -1.11
N GLU A 231 1.56 32.23 -1.97
CA GLU A 231 1.39 32.09 -3.42
C GLU A 231 0.65 30.79 -3.78
N LYS A 232 1.03 29.66 -3.16
CA LYS A 232 0.34 28.38 -3.34
C LYS A 232 -1.10 28.41 -2.83
N ALA A 233 -1.34 29.02 -1.68
CA ALA A 233 -2.70 29.19 -1.14
C ALA A 233 -3.57 30.07 -2.05
N ALA A 234 -3.02 31.14 -2.59
CA ALA A 234 -3.72 32.01 -3.55
C ALA A 234 -4.06 31.28 -4.85
N LEU A 235 -3.10 30.51 -5.40
CA LEU A 235 -3.34 29.69 -6.58
C LEU A 235 -4.44 28.65 -6.31
N MET A 236 -4.36 27.95 -5.17
CA MET A 236 -5.36 26.96 -4.79
C MET A 236 -6.76 27.58 -4.68
N GLN A 237 -6.89 28.77 -4.06
CA GLN A 237 -8.16 29.49 -3.99
C GLN A 237 -8.71 29.81 -5.39
N VAL A 238 -7.88 30.31 -6.29
CA VAL A 238 -8.27 30.63 -7.67
C VAL A 238 -8.74 29.37 -8.42
N LEU A 239 -8.03 28.26 -8.28
CA LEU A 239 -8.38 26.99 -8.93
C LEU A 239 -9.70 26.41 -8.38
N ILE A 240 -9.89 26.45 -7.07
CA ILE A 240 -11.15 26.03 -6.45
C ILE A 240 -12.30 26.92 -6.93
N GLN A 241 -12.12 28.25 -6.96
CA GLN A 241 -13.14 29.16 -7.48
C GLN A 241 -13.45 28.95 -8.96
N ALA A 242 -12.49 28.47 -9.74
CA ALA A 242 -12.70 28.14 -11.15
C ALA A 242 -13.41 26.80 -11.38
N THR A 243 -13.53 25.96 -10.34
CA THR A 243 -14.23 24.68 -10.41
C THR A 243 -15.73 24.91 -10.68
N ARG A 244 -16.31 24.15 -11.63
CA ARG A 244 -17.71 24.30 -12.04
C ARG A 244 -18.41 22.95 -12.07
N LEU A 245 -19.64 22.94 -11.60
CA LEU A 245 -20.56 21.82 -11.84
C LEU A 245 -21.33 22.10 -13.15
N ARG A 246 -21.36 21.10 -14.04
CA ARG A 246 -21.87 21.27 -15.42
C ARG A 246 -23.30 21.82 -15.52
N ASP A 247 -24.12 21.56 -14.50
CA ASP A 247 -25.57 21.85 -14.54
C ASP A 247 -25.96 23.03 -13.63
N ILE A 248 -24.99 23.76 -13.06
CA ILE A 248 -25.25 24.83 -12.10
C ILE A 248 -24.42 26.06 -12.45
N GLU A 249 -25.12 27.14 -12.81
CA GLU A 249 -24.52 28.46 -13.10
C GLU A 249 -24.55 29.33 -11.82
N ASP A 250 -23.79 28.97 -10.80
CA ASP A 250 -23.61 29.81 -9.61
C ASP A 250 -22.10 29.92 -9.27
N ASP A 251 -21.54 31.07 -9.60
CA ASP A 251 -20.10 31.34 -9.40
C ASP A 251 -19.67 31.41 -7.94
N LYS A 252 -20.62 31.45 -7.00
CA LYS A 252 -20.33 31.54 -5.55
C LYS A 252 -20.30 30.21 -4.83
N LEU A 253 -20.62 29.12 -5.51
CA LEU A 253 -20.62 27.78 -4.89
C LEU A 253 -19.24 27.35 -4.42
N THR A 254 -18.19 27.86 -5.03
CA THR A 254 -16.79 27.48 -4.81
C THR A 254 -15.95 28.58 -4.14
N GLU A 255 -16.60 29.63 -3.59
CA GLU A 255 -15.90 30.59 -2.73
C GLU A 255 -15.34 29.86 -1.49
N THR A 256 -14.11 30.21 -1.08
CA THR A 256 -13.42 29.55 0.03
C THR A 256 -12.72 30.57 0.93
N SER A 257 -12.81 30.31 2.23
CA SER A 257 -11.98 30.99 3.24
C SER A 257 -10.83 30.08 3.62
N ILE A 258 -9.61 30.60 3.57
CA ILE A 258 -8.38 29.82 3.79
C ILE A 258 -7.58 30.45 4.94
N GLY A 259 -7.27 29.65 5.94
CA GLY A 259 -6.32 29.99 6.98
C GLY A 259 -4.98 29.32 6.74
N VAL A 260 -3.89 30.06 6.91
CA VAL A 260 -2.54 29.63 6.52
C VAL A 260 -1.58 29.82 7.68
N THR A 261 -0.73 28.82 7.94
CA THR A 261 0.37 28.93 8.91
C THR A 261 1.58 28.11 8.46
N LEU A 262 2.77 28.45 8.98
CA LEU A 262 3.99 27.66 8.83
C LEU A 262 4.23 26.79 10.06
N LEU A 263 4.56 25.53 9.85
CA LEU A 263 5.01 24.64 10.91
C LEU A 263 6.47 24.97 11.25
N ARG A 264 6.73 25.29 12.49
CA ARG A 264 8.06 25.62 12.98
C ARG A 264 8.74 24.46 13.70
N HIS A 265 10.02 24.61 13.95
CA HIS A 265 10.82 23.64 14.69
C HIS A 265 10.19 23.33 16.05
N ASN A 266 9.94 22.06 16.36
CA ASN A 266 9.23 21.57 17.53
C ASN A 266 7.74 21.96 17.63
N ALA A 267 7.12 22.37 16.52
CA ALA A 267 5.70 22.68 16.53
C ALA A 267 4.85 21.44 16.79
N ASP A 268 3.86 21.59 17.67
CA ASP A 268 2.76 20.64 17.76
C ASP A 268 1.85 20.85 16.55
N LEU A 269 1.61 19.75 15.81
CA LEU A 269 0.71 19.78 14.67
C LEU A 269 -0.71 20.21 15.06
N LEU A 270 -1.21 19.73 16.21
CA LEU A 270 -2.55 20.11 16.67
C LEU A 270 -2.64 21.62 16.86
N LYS A 271 -1.58 22.21 17.42
CA LYS A 271 -1.48 23.66 17.52
C LYS A 271 -1.42 24.35 16.16
N ALA A 272 -0.68 23.80 15.19
CA ALA A 272 -0.64 24.36 13.83
C ALA A 272 -2.02 24.32 13.15
N ILE A 273 -2.78 23.24 13.34
CA ILE A 273 -4.15 23.13 12.84
C ILE A 273 -5.04 24.18 13.53
N GLU A 274 -4.95 24.34 14.84
CA GLU A 274 -5.71 25.35 15.59
C GLU A 274 -5.40 26.77 15.10
N VAL A 275 -4.12 27.09 14.88
CA VAL A 275 -3.71 28.42 14.35
C VAL A 275 -4.25 28.65 12.93
N ALA A 276 -4.18 27.65 12.07
CA ALA A 276 -4.71 27.77 10.71
C ALA A 276 -6.26 27.85 10.71
N ASP A 277 -6.95 27.08 11.57
CA ASP A 277 -8.40 27.20 11.75
C ASP A 277 -8.80 28.60 12.23
N GLN A 278 -8.07 29.15 13.22
CA GLN A 278 -8.30 30.52 13.68
C GLN A 278 -8.05 31.54 12.56
N ALA A 279 -7.02 31.37 11.73
CA ALA A 279 -6.77 32.21 10.57
C ALA A 279 -7.95 32.14 9.58
N MET A 280 -8.45 30.93 9.28
CA MET A 280 -9.60 30.72 8.42
C MET A 280 -10.87 31.38 9.00
N TYR A 281 -11.09 31.27 10.31
CA TYR A 281 -12.19 31.95 10.97
C TYR A 281 -12.11 33.47 10.83
N ILE A 282 -10.90 34.06 10.95
CA ILE A 282 -10.70 35.49 10.69
C ILE A 282 -11.05 35.84 9.24
N ALA A 283 -10.62 35.02 8.28
CA ALA A 283 -10.99 35.19 6.87
C ALA A 283 -12.51 35.21 6.68
N LYS A 284 -13.23 34.27 7.29
CA LYS A 284 -14.71 34.22 7.27
C LYS A 284 -15.34 35.48 7.87
N LYS A 285 -14.84 35.95 9.00
CA LYS A 285 -15.37 37.15 9.69
C LYS A 285 -15.05 38.45 8.92
N SER A 286 -13.98 38.51 8.16
CA SER A 286 -13.59 39.67 7.37
C SER A 286 -14.27 39.78 6.04
N GLY A 287 -15.30 38.93 5.77
CA GLY A 287 -16.14 39.01 4.57
C GLY A 287 -16.03 37.80 3.65
N LYS A 288 -15.47 36.70 4.12
CA LYS A 288 -15.31 35.42 3.40
C LYS A 288 -14.45 35.53 2.14
N ASN A 289 -14.28 34.45 1.42
CA ASN A 289 -13.52 34.38 0.18
C ASN A 289 -12.14 35.05 0.27
N LYS A 290 -11.40 34.75 1.33
CA LYS A 290 -10.12 35.39 1.67
C LYS A 290 -9.13 34.35 2.21
N ILE A 291 -7.86 34.75 2.11
CA ILE A 291 -6.74 34.02 2.71
C ILE A 291 -6.22 34.88 3.88
N GLN A 292 -6.05 34.24 5.03
CA GLN A 292 -5.47 34.85 6.21
C GLN A 292 -4.28 34.03 6.69
N PHE A 293 -3.15 34.68 6.92
CA PHE A 293 -1.98 34.07 7.55
C PHE A 293 -1.93 34.44 9.03
N LEU A 294 -1.69 33.45 9.88
CA LEU A 294 -1.28 33.64 11.28
C LEU A 294 0.04 32.94 11.54
N ASP A 295 0.91 33.59 12.30
CA ASP A 295 2.15 32.99 12.76
C ASP A 295 1.89 32.20 14.07
N MET A 296 2.47 31.01 14.20
CA MET A 296 2.31 30.19 15.40
C MET A 296 2.88 30.84 16.66
N ASP A 297 3.84 31.77 16.52
CA ASP A 297 4.44 32.48 17.65
C ASP A 297 3.58 33.66 18.17
N GLU A 298 2.60 34.09 17.36
CA GLU A 298 1.68 35.18 17.68
C GLU A 298 0.36 34.69 18.30
N TYR A 299 0.18 33.38 18.39
CA TYR A 299 -0.98 32.69 18.93
C TYR A 299 -0.59 31.86 20.19
#